data_b72f279e208c60dff1f641c6f0713984
#
_entry.id   b72f279e208c60dff1f641c6f0713984
#
_cell.length_a   1.000
_cell.length_b   1.000
_cell.length_c   1.000
_cell.angle_alpha   90.00
_cell.angle_beta   90.00
_cell.angle_gamma   90.00
#
_symmetry.space_group_name_H-M   'P 1'
#
loop_
_entity.id
_entity.type
_entity.pdbx_description
1 polymer ?
#
loop_
_entity_poly.entity_id
_entity_poly.type
_entity_poly.pdbx_seq_one_letter_code
_entity_poly.pdbx_strand_id
1 'polypeptide(L)'
;MLFRSTQAENYARYLDFAAKVLPTNPIFSVLGHYDFCAKFAPYAERSVRYAHAADAFDSLFRYLVQAGKGLEINTSAWWDGPAWGLDVLRRYRELGGEFITTGSDAHQSDRVGKRLGEALELARAAGIPYVATFERMEPTFHKL
;
A
#
# COMPACT_ATOMS: atom_id res chain seq x y z
N MET A 1 11.09 -16.36 28.47
CA MET A 1 10.65 -14.97 28.29
C MET A 1 10.23 -14.81 26.83
N LEU A 2 8.91 -14.78 26.60
CA LEU A 2 8.40 -14.55 25.24
C LEU A 2 8.52 -13.05 24.95
N PHE A 3 9.46 -12.65 24.11
CA PHE A 3 9.52 -11.29 23.57
C PHE A 3 8.28 -11.08 22.67
N ARG A 4 7.24 -10.49 23.23
CA ARG A 4 6.09 -10.05 22.46
C ARG A 4 6.44 -8.72 21.82
N SER A 5 6.82 -8.75 20.53
CA SER A 5 6.96 -7.54 19.75
C SER A 5 5.62 -6.78 19.69
N THR A 6 5.66 -5.47 19.77
CA THR A 6 4.49 -4.61 19.59
C THR A 6 4.03 -4.62 18.12
N GLN A 7 2.80 -4.18 17.87
CA GLN A 7 2.29 -3.99 16.50
C GLN A 7 3.22 -3.09 15.67
N ALA A 8 3.62 -1.95 16.25
CA ALA A 8 4.50 -1.01 15.56
C ALA A 8 5.86 -1.64 15.20
N GLU A 9 6.49 -2.37 16.12
CA GLU A 9 7.75 -3.05 15.85
C GLU A 9 7.62 -4.11 14.74
N ASN A 10 6.52 -4.86 14.71
CA ASN A 10 6.29 -5.88 13.70
C ASN A 10 6.05 -5.25 12.32
N TYR A 11 5.26 -4.20 12.25
CA TYR A 11 4.98 -3.49 11.00
C TYR A 11 6.22 -2.74 10.50
N ALA A 12 6.96 -2.07 11.39
CA ALA A 12 8.22 -1.43 11.04
C ALA A 12 9.22 -2.43 10.45
N ARG A 13 9.39 -3.59 11.08
CA ARG A 13 10.31 -4.64 10.60
C ARG A 13 9.95 -5.14 9.20
N TYR A 14 8.65 -5.34 8.93
CA TYR A 14 8.17 -5.75 7.60
C TYR A 14 8.44 -4.67 6.55
N LEU A 15 8.11 -3.42 6.84
CA LEU A 15 8.29 -2.30 5.92
C LEU A 15 9.77 -1.95 5.70
N ASP A 16 10.60 -2.02 6.74
CA ASP A 16 12.05 -1.88 6.63
C ASP A 16 12.67 -2.93 5.71
N PHE A 17 12.19 -4.17 5.83
CA PHE A 17 12.61 -5.26 4.93
C PHE A 17 12.22 -4.94 3.49
N ALA A 18 10.98 -4.53 3.25
CA ALA A 18 10.51 -4.14 1.91
C ALA A 18 11.35 -2.99 1.34
N ALA A 19 11.58 -1.94 2.12
CA ALA A 19 12.38 -0.78 1.70
C ALA A 19 13.83 -1.13 1.32
N LYS A 20 14.40 -2.16 1.95
CA LYS A 20 15.76 -2.66 1.64
C LYS A 20 15.80 -3.59 0.43
N VAL A 21 14.80 -4.44 0.26
CA VAL A 21 14.81 -5.49 -0.77
C VAL A 21 14.33 -4.98 -2.12
N LEU A 22 13.32 -4.11 -2.17
CA LEU A 22 12.75 -3.65 -3.43
C LEU A 22 13.76 -2.97 -4.37
N PRO A 23 14.68 -2.12 -3.90
CA PRO A 23 15.69 -1.54 -4.79
C PRO A 23 16.64 -2.55 -5.43
N THR A 24 16.81 -3.72 -4.81
CA THR A 24 17.66 -4.81 -5.35
C THR A 24 16.91 -5.69 -6.36
N ASN A 25 15.58 -5.53 -6.47
CA ASN A 25 14.71 -6.28 -7.39
C ASN A 25 13.84 -5.31 -8.21
N PRO A 26 14.42 -4.50 -9.11
CA PRO A 26 13.73 -3.37 -9.72
C PRO A 26 12.71 -3.73 -10.81
N ILE A 27 12.56 -5.02 -11.17
CA ILE A 27 11.69 -5.47 -12.27
C ILE A 27 10.25 -5.62 -11.77
N PHE A 28 9.59 -4.49 -11.50
CA PHE A 28 8.15 -4.40 -11.20
C PHE A 28 7.65 -2.99 -11.52
N SER A 29 6.36 -2.83 -11.77
CA SER A 29 5.72 -1.54 -12.06
C SER A 29 5.03 -0.94 -10.84
N VAL A 30 4.51 -1.77 -9.95
CA VAL A 30 3.70 -1.34 -8.80
C VAL A 30 4.05 -2.19 -7.59
N LEU A 31 4.16 -1.57 -6.42
CA LEU A 31 4.24 -2.29 -5.15
C LEU A 31 2.84 -2.72 -4.73
N GLY A 32 2.60 -4.03 -4.72
CA GLY A 32 1.35 -4.63 -4.25
C GLY A 32 1.32 -4.82 -2.73
N HIS A 33 0.11 -4.79 -2.16
CA HIS A 33 -0.26 -5.11 -0.77
C HIS A 33 0.85 -4.91 0.28
N TYR A 34 1.45 -3.70 0.34
CA TYR A 34 2.48 -3.37 1.33
C TYR A 34 2.00 -3.55 2.79
N ASP A 35 0.69 -3.58 2.99
CA ASP A 35 -0.01 -3.81 4.25
C ASP A 35 -0.27 -5.30 4.55
N PHE A 36 0.35 -6.22 3.81
CA PHE A 36 0.16 -7.66 3.99
C PHE A 36 0.42 -8.12 5.42
N CYS A 37 1.34 -7.47 6.13
CA CYS A 37 1.59 -7.75 7.55
C CYS A 37 0.36 -7.57 8.45
N ALA A 38 -0.62 -6.76 8.03
CA ALA A 38 -1.86 -6.54 8.77
C ALA A 38 -2.92 -7.62 8.52
N LYS A 39 -2.87 -8.32 7.38
CA LYS A 39 -3.94 -9.23 6.92
C LYS A 39 -4.29 -10.31 7.95
N PHE A 40 -3.29 -10.86 8.62
CA PHE A 40 -3.45 -11.92 9.62
C PHE A 40 -2.90 -11.53 10.99
N ALA A 41 -2.69 -10.25 11.23
CA ALA A 41 -2.14 -9.76 12.49
C ALA A 41 -3.10 -10.04 13.65
N PRO A 42 -2.58 -10.46 14.81
CA PRO A 42 -3.40 -10.85 15.98
C PRO A 42 -3.85 -9.65 16.83
N TYR A 43 -3.93 -8.46 16.23
CA TYR A 43 -4.31 -7.23 16.92
C TYR A 43 -5.78 -6.91 16.68
N ALA A 44 -6.46 -6.32 17.68
CA ALA A 44 -7.85 -5.89 17.56
C ALA A 44 -8.01 -4.80 16.50
N GLU A 45 -7.12 -3.81 16.51
CA GLU A 45 -6.98 -2.81 15.45
C GLU A 45 -5.75 -3.19 14.61
N ARG A 46 -5.97 -3.57 13.35
CA ARG A 46 -4.92 -4.09 12.45
C ARG A 46 -4.41 -3.07 11.45
N SER A 47 -5.03 -1.90 11.36
CA SER A 47 -4.66 -0.90 10.36
C SER A 47 -3.18 -0.55 10.41
N VAL A 48 -2.55 -0.50 9.25
CA VAL A 48 -1.20 0.03 9.11
C VAL A 48 -1.30 1.55 9.09
N ARG A 49 -0.61 2.21 10.03
CA ARG A 49 -0.53 3.66 10.14
C ARG A 49 0.85 4.14 9.77
N TYR A 50 0.95 5.34 9.19
CA TYR A 50 2.24 5.95 8.88
C TYR A 50 3.15 6.01 10.12
N ALA A 51 2.61 6.37 11.29
CA ALA A 51 3.36 6.46 12.54
C ALA A 51 3.96 5.13 13.03
N HIS A 52 3.49 3.98 12.55
CA HIS A 52 4.09 2.69 12.90
C HIS A 52 5.50 2.50 12.33
N ALA A 53 5.81 3.13 11.19
CA ALA A 53 7.07 2.91 10.47
C ALA A 53 7.42 4.10 9.57
N ALA A 54 7.41 5.32 10.11
CA ALA A 54 7.56 6.56 9.33
C ALA A 54 8.82 6.57 8.44
N ASP A 55 9.98 6.20 8.99
CA ASP A 55 11.24 6.20 8.23
C ASP A 55 11.24 5.14 7.11
N ALA A 56 10.65 3.98 7.37
CA ALA A 56 10.52 2.91 6.37
C ALA A 56 9.57 3.32 5.24
N PHE A 57 8.43 3.93 5.56
CA PHE A 57 7.51 4.47 4.58
C PHE A 57 8.14 5.56 3.73
N ASP A 58 8.85 6.50 4.35
CA ASP A 58 9.53 7.56 3.62
C ASP A 58 10.58 7.02 2.64
N SER A 59 11.39 6.07 3.09
CA SER A 59 12.39 5.41 2.24
C SER A 59 11.76 4.67 1.09
N LEU A 60 10.70 3.91 1.35
CA LEU A 60 9.95 3.14 0.37
C LEU A 60 9.30 4.04 -0.67
N PHE A 61 8.59 5.09 -0.25
CA PHE A 61 7.88 5.99 -1.15
C PHE A 61 8.83 6.82 -2.00
N ARG A 62 9.94 7.31 -1.44
CA ARG A 62 10.98 7.99 -2.22
C ARG A 62 11.54 7.08 -3.32
N TYR A 63 11.81 5.82 -2.99
CA TYR A 63 12.26 4.84 -3.98
C TYR A 63 11.21 4.65 -5.09
N LEU A 64 9.94 4.42 -4.76
CA LEU A 64 8.89 4.23 -5.75
C LEU A 64 8.78 5.44 -6.67
N VAL A 65 8.74 6.64 -6.12
CA VAL A 65 8.63 7.89 -6.89
C VAL A 65 9.84 8.10 -7.80
N GLN A 66 11.06 7.95 -7.29
CA GLN A 66 12.28 8.12 -8.06
C GLN A 66 12.42 7.09 -9.19
N ALA A 67 11.92 5.87 -8.97
CA ALA A 67 11.95 4.80 -9.97
C ALA A 67 10.73 4.79 -10.91
N GLY A 68 9.82 5.78 -10.82
CA GLY A 68 8.61 5.85 -11.64
C GLY A 68 7.62 4.72 -11.39
N LYS A 69 7.59 4.19 -10.16
CA LYS A 69 6.75 3.07 -9.75
C LYS A 69 5.54 3.53 -8.95
N GLY A 70 4.45 2.76 -9.04
CA GLY A 70 3.22 3.03 -8.32
C GLY A 70 3.07 2.26 -7.01
N LEU A 71 1.99 2.59 -6.32
CA LEU A 71 1.51 1.90 -5.11
C LEU A 71 0.14 1.27 -5.39
N GLU A 72 -0.08 0.04 -4.96
CA GLU A 72 -1.38 -0.59 -5.03
C GLU A 72 -2.20 -0.29 -3.76
N ILE A 73 -3.48 0.00 -3.94
CA ILE A 73 -4.50 -0.13 -2.90
C ILE A 73 -5.12 -1.51 -3.02
N ASN A 74 -4.70 -2.44 -2.17
CA ASN A 74 -5.24 -3.80 -2.13
C ASN A 74 -6.34 -3.90 -1.09
N THR A 75 -7.56 -4.27 -1.51
CA THR A 75 -8.73 -4.31 -0.62
C THR A 75 -8.93 -5.65 0.08
N SER A 76 -8.08 -6.65 -0.17
CA SER A 76 -8.23 -7.99 0.44
C SER A 76 -8.01 -8.00 1.95
N ALA A 77 -7.25 -7.06 2.49
CA ALA A 77 -7.00 -6.94 3.93
C ALA A 77 -8.08 -6.13 4.69
N TRP A 78 -9.10 -5.63 4.00
CA TRP A 78 -10.13 -4.75 4.55
C TRP A 78 -11.31 -5.54 5.14
N TRP A 79 -11.10 -6.33 6.18
CA TRP A 79 -12.15 -7.13 6.80
C TRP A 79 -13.21 -6.25 7.48
N ASP A 80 -12.75 -5.29 8.31
CA ASP A 80 -13.59 -4.41 9.12
C ASP A 80 -13.34 -2.93 8.80
N GLY A 81 -12.81 -2.63 7.64
CA GLY A 81 -12.38 -1.32 7.20
C GLY A 81 -11.04 -1.39 6.48
N PRO A 82 -10.51 -0.30 5.96
CA PRO A 82 -9.20 -0.28 5.33
C PRO A 82 -8.12 -0.64 6.34
N ALA A 83 -7.26 -1.59 5.99
CA ALA A 83 -6.14 -2.01 6.83
C ALA A 83 -5.02 -0.95 6.92
N TRP A 84 -5.18 0.15 6.19
CA TRP A 84 -4.28 1.30 6.20
C TRP A 84 -5.09 2.57 5.95
N GLY A 85 -4.59 3.66 6.49
CA GLY A 85 -5.34 4.88 6.57
C GLY A 85 -4.96 5.92 5.51
N LEU A 86 -5.71 7.00 5.53
CA LEU A 86 -5.50 8.17 4.70
C LEU A 86 -4.11 8.82 4.92
N ASP A 87 -3.55 8.70 6.11
CA ASP A 87 -2.23 9.23 6.49
C ASP A 87 -1.09 8.65 5.64
N VAL A 88 -1.13 7.34 5.38
CA VAL A 88 -0.14 6.65 4.53
C VAL A 88 -0.19 7.17 3.11
N LEU A 89 -1.39 7.26 2.52
CA LEU A 89 -1.57 7.77 1.16
C LEU A 89 -1.24 9.25 1.01
N ARG A 90 -1.59 10.06 2.00
CA ARG A 90 -1.21 11.48 2.02
C ARG A 90 0.31 11.62 2.03
N ARG A 91 1.00 10.82 2.84
CA ARG A 91 2.46 10.85 2.86
C ARG A 91 3.07 10.41 1.54
N TYR A 92 2.54 9.37 0.90
CA TYR A 92 2.94 8.97 -0.45
C TYR A 92 2.78 10.13 -1.44
N ARG A 93 1.65 10.83 -1.40
CA ARG A 93 1.39 12.02 -2.24
C ARG A 93 2.34 13.18 -1.94
N GLU A 94 2.59 13.50 -0.68
CA GLU A 94 3.54 14.55 -0.25
C GLU A 94 4.95 14.30 -0.78
N LEU A 95 5.37 13.05 -0.86
CA LEU A 95 6.69 12.65 -1.37
C LEU A 95 6.75 12.56 -2.90
N GLY A 96 5.68 12.93 -3.61
CA GLY A 96 5.64 13.00 -5.07
C GLY A 96 4.92 11.84 -5.74
N GLY A 97 4.24 10.97 -4.98
CA GLY A 97 3.43 9.90 -5.55
C GLY A 97 2.28 10.44 -6.38
N GLU A 98 2.17 10.02 -7.64
CA GLU A 98 1.18 10.56 -8.58
C GLU A 98 0.10 9.56 -8.95
N PHE A 99 0.36 8.28 -8.84
CA PHE A 99 -0.61 7.27 -9.22
C PHE A 99 -0.63 6.06 -8.31
N ILE A 100 -1.78 5.43 -8.29
CA ILE A 100 -2.01 4.14 -7.63
C ILE A 100 -2.59 3.15 -8.64
N THR A 101 -2.59 1.88 -8.27
CA THR A 101 -3.50 0.87 -8.82
C THR A 101 -4.44 0.38 -7.74
N THR A 102 -5.50 -0.33 -8.11
CA THR A 102 -6.40 -0.98 -7.16
C THR A 102 -6.47 -2.48 -7.44
N GLY A 103 -6.52 -3.28 -6.40
CA GLY A 103 -6.67 -4.72 -6.49
C GLY A 103 -7.56 -5.28 -5.39
N SER A 104 -8.46 -6.22 -5.73
CA SER A 104 -9.26 -6.94 -4.73
C SER A 104 -8.58 -8.20 -4.22
N ASP A 105 -7.53 -8.67 -4.91
CA ASP A 105 -6.80 -9.91 -4.59
C ASP A 105 -7.77 -11.08 -4.29
N ALA A 106 -8.79 -11.20 -5.16
CA ALA A 106 -9.91 -12.09 -4.93
C ALA A 106 -9.52 -13.54 -5.19
N HIS A 107 -9.73 -14.40 -4.19
CA HIS A 107 -9.57 -15.86 -4.29
C HIS A 107 -10.91 -16.58 -4.45
N GLN A 108 -12.01 -15.83 -4.47
CA GLN A 108 -13.39 -16.32 -4.67
C GLN A 108 -14.11 -15.37 -5.63
N SER A 109 -15.01 -15.92 -6.46
CA SER A 109 -15.70 -15.16 -7.51
C SER A 109 -16.55 -14.00 -6.99
N ASP A 110 -17.17 -14.15 -5.82
CA ASP A 110 -17.99 -13.13 -5.16
C ASP A 110 -17.19 -11.97 -4.55
N ARG A 111 -15.86 -12.08 -4.54
CA ARG A 111 -14.94 -11.05 -4.02
C ARG A 111 -14.24 -10.24 -5.11
N VAL A 112 -14.40 -10.62 -6.38
CA VAL A 112 -13.81 -9.88 -7.50
C VAL A 112 -14.35 -8.44 -7.53
N GLY A 113 -13.44 -7.47 -7.51
CA GLY A 113 -13.77 -6.05 -7.51
C GLY A 113 -14.34 -5.50 -6.19
N LYS A 114 -14.34 -6.30 -5.12
CA LYS A 114 -14.91 -5.89 -3.83
C LYS A 114 -14.18 -4.66 -3.27
N ARG A 115 -14.97 -3.62 -2.91
CA ARG A 115 -14.52 -2.37 -2.28
C ARG A 115 -13.55 -1.51 -3.11
N LEU A 116 -13.41 -1.76 -4.42
CA LEU A 116 -12.54 -0.93 -5.28
C LEU A 116 -13.04 0.52 -5.36
N GLY A 117 -14.36 0.77 -5.33
CA GLY A 117 -14.91 2.12 -5.25
C GLY A 117 -14.43 2.89 -4.02
N GLU A 118 -14.44 2.25 -2.85
CA GLU A 118 -13.93 2.84 -1.61
C GLU A 118 -12.42 3.13 -1.68
N ALA A 119 -11.65 2.27 -2.35
CA ALA A 119 -10.23 2.49 -2.59
C ALA A 119 -9.97 3.74 -3.44
N LEU A 120 -10.76 3.96 -4.48
CA LEU A 120 -10.68 5.17 -5.32
C LEU A 120 -11.08 6.43 -4.55
N GLU A 121 -12.12 6.38 -3.71
CA GLU A 121 -12.49 7.50 -2.84
C GLU A 121 -11.39 7.84 -1.83
N LEU A 122 -10.73 6.83 -1.26
CA LEU A 122 -9.60 7.03 -0.36
C LEU A 122 -8.41 7.71 -1.09
N ALA A 123 -8.12 7.28 -2.33
CA ALA A 123 -7.08 7.90 -3.15
C ALA A 123 -7.39 9.37 -3.48
N ARG A 124 -8.65 9.69 -3.83
CA ARG A 124 -9.11 11.07 -4.04
C ARG A 124 -8.95 11.92 -2.78
N ALA A 125 -9.35 11.38 -1.63
CA ALA A 125 -9.21 12.08 -0.34
C ALA A 125 -7.75 12.33 0.06
N ALA A 126 -6.82 11.50 -0.44
CA ALA A 126 -5.38 11.70 -0.29
C ALA A 126 -4.79 12.71 -1.28
N GLY A 127 -5.55 13.15 -2.28
CA GLY A 127 -5.10 14.06 -3.33
C GLY A 127 -4.26 13.38 -4.42
N ILE A 128 -4.36 12.06 -4.57
CA ILE A 128 -3.69 11.32 -5.63
C ILE A 128 -4.42 11.59 -6.95
N PRO A 129 -3.73 12.07 -8.00
CA PRO A 129 -4.41 12.51 -9.23
C PRO A 129 -4.82 11.38 -10.16
N TYR A 130 -4.15 10.21 -10.11
CA TYR A 130 -4.37 9.18 -11.12
C TYR A 130 -4.52 7.77 -10.53
N VAL A 131 -5.37 6.96 -11.17
CA VAL A 131 -5.33 5.50 -11.11
C VAL A 131 -4.75 4.99 -12.42
N ALA A 132 -3.85 4.01 -12.37
CA ALA A 132 -3.21 3.43 -13.54
C ALA A 132 -3.73 2.03 -13.84
N THR A 133 -3.87 1.72 -15.12
CA THR A 133 -3.97 0.37 -15.66
C THR A 133 -2.72 0.05 -16.47
N PHE A 134 -2.37 -1.23 -16.61
CA PHE A 134 -1.15 -1.63 -17.30
C PHE A 134 -1.46 -2.61 -18.42
N GLU A 135 -0.83 -2.40 -19.58
CA GLU A 135 -0.75 -3.36 -20.65
C GLU A 135 0.71 -3.53 -21.07
N ARG A 136 1.23 -4.74 -21.03
CA ARG A 136 2.65 -5.07 -21.36
C ARG A 136 3.66 -4.20 -20.63
N MET A 137 3.40 -3.96 -19.34
CA MET A 137 4.16 -3.08 -18.43
C MET A 137 4.08 -1.57 -18.75
N GLU A 138 3.29 -1.16 -19.73
CA GLU A 138 3.06 0.25 -20.08
C GLU A 138 1.83 0.78 -19.33
N PRO A 139 1.95 1.88 -18.59
CA PRO A 139 0.84 2.46 -17.84
C PRO A 139 -0.08 3.30 -18.71
N THR A 140 -1.37 3.21 -18.46
CA THR A 140 -2.37 4.19 -18.89
C THR A 140 -2.94 4.87 -17.65
N PHE A 141 -2.86 6.20 -17.59
CA PHE A 141 -3.31 6.98 -16.44
C PHE A 141 -4.72 7.49 -16.64
N HIS A 142 -5.59 7.21 -15.67
CA HIS A 142 -6.96 7.69 -15.61
C HIS A 142 -7.08 8.68 -14.46
N LYS A 143 -7.58 9.88 -14.74
CA LYS A 143 -7.74 10.92 -13.72
C LYS A 143 -8.80 10.50 -12.68
N LEU A 144 -8.47 10.65 -11.40
CA LEU A 144 -9.35 10.43 -10.26
C LEU A 144 -10.28 11.60 -9.97
#